data_301079f269979796f012955024134375
#
_entry.id   301079f269979796f012955024134375
#
_cell.length_a   1.000
_cell.length_b   1.000
_cell.length_c   1.000
_cell.angle_alpha   90.00
_cell.angle_beta   90.00
_cell.angle_gamma   90.00
#
_symmetry.space_group_name_H-M   'P 1'
#
loop_
_entity.id
_entity.type
_entity.pdbx_description
1 polymer ?
#
loop_
_entity_poly.entity_id
_entity_poly.type
_entity_poly.pdbx_seq_one_letter_code
_entity_poly.pdbx_strand_id
1 'polypeptide(L)'
;NLPIKEITLQDKKEMTQKFGKSVTKYKLRDWIFSRQRYWGEPIPVVHCDNCGIVPLPEKDLPLKLPKVKNYKPTETGESPLASISKWVNTKCPTCRGKARRETDTMPNWAGSSWYYLRYVDPKNKKAFAGRASLDSWIPVDWYNGGMEHTTLHLLYSRFWHKFLFDLGLVPTHEPYMKRTSHGLILAAGGVKMSKSVGNVVNPDDIVKAVGADALRVYEMFMGPFDQHIAWDENGIVGTRRFIEKVWKLKEKVIAGDEVTIHKTIKKVSEDIENMKFNTAISALMIAVNELEKSASVSQADYSVLLQLFAPFAPHVCEE
;
A
#
# COMPACT_ATOMS: atom_id res chain seq x y z
N ASN A 1 40.55 32.64 24.33
CA ASN A 1 40.14 31.44 23.55
C ASN A 1 40.62 30.19 24.30
N LEU A 2 39.78 29.68 25.23
CA LEU A 2 39.98 28.35 25.77
C LEU A 2 39.57 27.34 24.69
N PRO A 3 40.39 26.28 24.42
CA PRO A 3 40.00 25.26 23.47
C PRO A 3 38.74 24.58 23.95
N ILE A 4 37.73 24.50 23.08
CA ILE A 4 36.50 23.74 23.34
C ILE A 4 36.93 22.27 23.41
N LYS A 5 37.03 21.73 24.62
CA LYS A 5 37.33 20.33 24.85
C LYS A 5 36.12 19.53 24.35
N GLU A 6 36.32 18.63 23.43
CA GLU A 6 35.26 17.71 23.00
C GLU A 6 34.72 16.97 24.22
N ILE A 7 33.42 17.14 24.48
CA ILE A 7 32.72 16.48 25.60
C ILE A 7 32.56 15.01 25.27
N THR A 8 33.23 14.14 25.99
CA THR A 8 33.15 12.71 25.82
C THR A 8 31.82 12.15 26.34
N LEU A 9 31.52 10.89 26.00
CA LEU A 9 30.35 10.19 26.56
C LEU A 9 30.46 10.02 28.08
N GLN A 10 31.68 9.90 28.60
CA GLN A 10 31.96 9.80 30.04
C GLN A 10 31.65 11.13 30.74
N ASP A 11 32.15 12.26 30.19
CA ASP A 11 31.84 13.58 30.72
C ASP A 11 30.34 13.84 30.78
N LYS A 12 29.57 13.43 29.74
CA LYS A 12 28.13 13.53 29.70
C LYS A 12 27.45 12.73 30.80
N LYS A 13 27.93 11.50 31.09
CA LYS A 13 27.39 10.67 32.17
C LYS A 13 27.64 11.30 33.55
N GLU A 14 28.86 11.79 33.79
CA GLU A 14 29.21 12.45 35.06
C GLU A 14 28.44 13.74 35.27
N MET A 15 28.28 14.56 34.23
CA MET A 15 27.42 15.76 34.31
C MET A 15 25.96 15.42 34.57
N THR A 16 25.44 14.34 33.92
CA THR A 16 24.06 13.91 34.13
C THR A 16 23.84 13.43 35.56
N GLN A 17 24.78 12.70 36.14
CA GLN A 17 24.69 12.25 37.55
C GLN A 17 24.76 13.41 38.54
N LYS A 18 25.55 14.45 38.24
CA LYS A 18 25.76 15.59 39.12
C LYS A 18 24.67 16.65 39.06
N PHE A 19 24.08 16.90 37.89
CA PHE A 19 23.17 18.02 37.63
C PHE A 19 21.79 17.62 37.13
N GLY A 20 21.52 16.33 36.95
CA GLY A 20 20.26 15.87 36.38
C GLY A 20 19.95 14.43 36.71
N LYS A 21 18.93 13.92 36.05
CA LYS A 21 18.47 12.52 36.14
C LYS A 21 18.52 11.90 34.75
N SER A 22 19.17 10.72 34.62
CA SER A 22 19.11 9.94 33.41
C SER A 22 17.69 9.45 33.16
N VAL A 23 17.17 9.72 31.97
CA VAL A 23 15.84 9.25 31.54
C VAL A 23 15.98 8.55 30.19
N THR A 24 15.26 7.44 30.06
CA THR A 24 15.14 6.75 28.76
C THR A 24 14.07 7.43 27.93
N LYS A 25 14.43 7.84 26.69
CA LYS A 25 13.48 8.36 25.70
C LYS A 25 13.55 7.52 24.44
N TYR A 26 12.41 7.19 23.88
CA TYR A 26 12.31 6.49 22.62
C TYR A 26 12.35 7.49 21.46
N LYS A 27 13.01 7.15 20.35
CA LYS A 27 12.97 7.94 19.11
C LYS A 27 11.63 7.87 18.43
N LEU A 28 10.95 6.72 18.55
CA LEU A 28 9.60 6.54 18.05
C LEU A 28 8.66 7.44 18.85
N ARG A 29 7.88 8.25 18.14
CA ARG A 29 6.82 9.08 18.75
C ARG A 29 5.60 8.20 19.03
N ASP A 30 4.87 8.55 20.09
CA ASP A 30 3.60 7.90 20.39
C ASP A 30 2.63 8.01 19.22
N TRP A 31 1.93 6.94 18.93
CA TRP A 31 0.88 6.93 17.94
C TRP A 31 -0.37 7.60 18.51
N ILE A 32 -0.82 8.69 17.87
CA ILE A 32 -2.10 9.32 18.19
C ILE A 32 -3.21 8.40 17.67
N PHE A 33 -3.85 7.66 18.57
CA PHE A 33 -4.83 6.62 18.25
C PHE A 33 -6.28 7.12 18.27
N SER A 34 -6.50 8.42 18.31
CA SER A 34 -7.82 9.03 18.33
C SER A 34 -7.93 10.20 17.36
N ARG A 35 -9.11 10.36 16.76
CA ARG A 35 -9.45 11.45 15.84
C ARG A 35 -10.85 12.00 16.12
N GLN A 36 -11.00 13.29 16.03
CA GLN A 36 -12.27 14.02 16.09
C GLN A 36 -12.95 13.99 14.73
N ARG A 37 -13.26 12.78 14.25
CA ARG A 37 -13.90 12.50 12.97
C ARG A 37 -15.03 11.50 13.16
N TYR A 38 -16.08 11.60 12.34
CA TYR A 38 -17.14 10.61 12.32
C TYR A 38 -16.67 9.27 11.71
N TRP A 39 -15.99 9.33 10.56
CA TRP A 39 -15.53 8.13 9.86
C TRP A 39 -14.27 7.56 10.50
N GLY A 40 -14.40 6.37 11.04
CA GLY A 40 -13.37 5.58 11.69
C GLY A 40 -14.00 4.51 12.58
N GLU A 41 -13.22 3.53 13.02
CA GLU A 41 -13.66 2.56 14.01
C GLU A 41 -13.89 3.26 15.35
N PRO A 42 -15.09 3.11 15.96
CA PRO A 42 -15.34 3.70 17.29
C PRO A 42 -14.48 3.01 18.35
N ILE A 43 -13.94 3.80 19.27
CA ILE A 43 -13.12 3.27 20.36
C ILE A 43 -14.06 2.69 21.43
N PRO A 44 -13.98 1.38 21.76
CA PRO A 44 -14.98 0.69 22.57
C PRO A 44 -14.74 0.89 24.07
N VAL A 45 -14.72 2.14 24.52
CA VAL A 45 -14.60 2.50 25.95
C VAL A 45 -15.67 3.51 26.36
N VAL A 46 -15.91 3.57 27.66
CA VAL A 46 -16.74 4.60 28.28
C VAL A 46 -15.97 5.33 29.37
N HIS A 47 -16.27 6.59 29.56
CA HIS A 47 -15.75 7.45 30.64
C HIS A 47 -16.78 7.47 31.77
N CYS A 48 -16.39 7.01 32.95
CA CYS A 48 -17.21 6.94 34.15
C CYS A 48 -16.56 7.75 35.28
N ASP A 49 -17.32 8.61 35.93
CA ASP A 49 -16.78 9.47 37.02
C ASP A 49 -16.22 8.65 38.18
N ASN A 50 -16.78 7.47 38.44
CA ASN A 50 -16.33 6.60 39.54
C ASN A 50 -15.25 5.59 39.16
N CYS A 51 -15.27 5.09 37.89
CA CYS A 51 -14.41 3.98 37.45
C CYS A 51 -13.32 4.40 36.45
N GLY A 52 -13.31 5.66 36.05
CA GLY A 52 -12.40 6.14 34.98
C GLY A 52 -12.76 5.60 33.60
N ILE A 53 -11.76 5.25 32.78
CA ILE A 53 -11.94 4.68 31.46
C ILE A 53 -12.21 3.18 31.60
N VAL A 54 -13.37 2.73 31.09
CA VAL A 54 -13.83 1.32 31.21
C VAL A 54 -14.08 0.76 29.81
N PRO A 55 -13.46 -0.37 29.42
CA PRO A 55 -13.72 -1.02 28.14
C PRO A 55 -15.14 -1.59 28.11
N LEU A 56 -15.74 -1.60 26.89
CA LEU A 56 -17.02 -2.30 26.68
C LEU A 56 -16.81 -3.82 26.77
N PRO A 57 -17.76 -4.56 27.32
CA PRO A 57 -17.70 -6.01 27.34
C PRO A 57 -17.87 -6.58 25.93
N GLU A 58 -17.26 -7.74 25.65
CA GLU A 58 -17.24 -8.38 24.33
C GLU A 58 -18.64 -8.58 23.72
N LYS A 59 -19.63 -8.88 24.56
CA LYS A 59 -21.04 -9.05 24.11
C LYS A 59 -21.65 -7.79 23.48
N ASP A 60 -21.09 -6.62 23.76
CA ASP A 60 -21.54 -5.33 23.25
C ASP A 60 -20.76 -4.90 22.00
N LEU A 61 -19.84 -5.75 21.52
CA LEU A 61 -19.09 -5.55 20.27
C LEU A 61 -19.79 -6.23 19.08
N PRO A 62 -19.65 -5.69 17.89
CA PRO A 62 -18.95 -4.44 17.53
C PRO A 62 -19.76 -3.20 17.92
N LEU A 63 -19.09 -2.21 18.51
CA LEU A 63 -19.68 -0.89 18.75
C LEU A 63 -19.95 -0.23 17.37
N LYS A 64 -21.20 0.13 17.13
CA LYS A 64 -21.61 0.72 15.84
C LYS A 64 -21.75 2.22 15.94
N LEU A 65 -21.30 2.91 14.89
CA LEU A 65 -21.54 4.35 14.74
C LEU A 65 -23.04 4.61 14.55
N PRO A 66 -23.61 5.66 15.17
CA PRO A 66 -25.00 6.05 14.97
C PRO A 66 -25.17 6.66 13.57
N LYS A 67 -26.31 6.43 12.93
CA LYS A 67 -26.63 7.11 11.67
C LYS A 67 -26.83 8.59 11.91
N VAL A 68 -26.13 9.44 11.18
CA VAL A 68 -26.20 10.90 11.29
C VAL A 68 -26.47 11.55 9.94
N LYS A 69 -27.15 12.68 9.95
CA LYS A 69 -27.39 13.49 8.74
C LYS A 69 -26.19 14.40 8.42
N ASN A 70 -25.49 14.85 9.44
CA ASN A 70 -24.34 15.72 9.32
C ASN A 70 -23.16 15.15 10.14
N TYR A 71 -22.00 15.01 9.50
CA TYR A 71 -20.76 14.50 10.08
C TYR A 71 -19.56 15.44 9.85
N LYS A 72 -19.84 16.72 9.56
CA LYS A 72 -18.80 17.72 9.45
C LYS A 72 -18.12 17.95 10.80
N PRO A 73 -16.82 18.27 10.83
CA PRO A 73 -16.14 18.67 12.05
C PRO A 73 -16.86 19.83 12.73
N THR A 74 -16.86 19.84 14.06
CA THR A 74 -17.43 20.92 14.83
C THR A 74 -16.47 22.12 14.86
N GLU A 75 -16.98 23.32 15.07
CA GLU A 75 -16.16 24.54 15.23
C GLU A 75 -15.36 24.52 16.54
N THR A 76 -15.82 23.73 17.53
CA THR A 76 -15.17 23.55 18.84
C THR A 76 -14.00 22.58 18.81
N GLY A 77 -13.76 21.89 17.68
CA GLY A 77 -12.75 20.84 17.57
C GLY A 77 -13.16 19.49 18.17
N GLU A 78 -14.37 19.37 18.73
CA GLU A 78 -14.91 18.09 19.23
C GLU A 78 -15.35 17.20 18.07
N SER A 79 -15.42 15.91 18.34
CA SER A 79 -15.97 14.93 17.38
C SER A 79 -17.44 15.23 17.07
N PRO A 80 -17.90 15.05 15.80
CA PRO A 80 -19.31 15.12 15.45
C PRO A 80 -20.20 14.19 16.28
N LEU A 81 -19.65 13.10 16.79
CA LEU A 81 -20.33 12.16 17.68
C LEU A 81 -20.70 12.77 19.04
N ALA A 82 -19.93 13.75 19.52
CA ALA A 82 -20.15 14.39 20.83
C ALA A 82 -21.52 15.09 20.93
N SER A 83 -22.07 15.54 19.81
CA SER A 83 -23.39 16.19 19.74
C SER A 83 -24.57 15.21 19.84
N ILE A 84 -24.34 13.89 19.76
CA ILE A 84 -25.38 12.85 19.69
C ILE A 84 -25.62 12.29 21.08
N SER A 85 -26.32 13.04 21.94
CA SER A 85 -26.55 12.71 23.36
C SER A 85 -27.10 11.31 23.58
N LYS A 86 -28.00 10.82 22.72
CA LYS A 86 -28.56 9.45 22.81
C LYS A 86 -27.51 8.36 22.62
N TRP A 87 -26.46 8.62 21.84
CA TRP A 87 -25.37 7.66 21.62
C TRP A 87 -24.27 7.83 22.65
N VAL A 88 -23.95 9.07 23.02
CA VAL A 88 -22.89 9.40 23.99
C VAL A 88 -23.24 8.90 25.38
N ASN A 89 -24.46 9.24 25.89
CA ASN A 89 -24.84 8.89 27.24
C ASN A 89 -25.17 7.41 27.37
N THR A 90 -24.57 6.77 28.37
CA THR A 90 -24.70 5.33 28.59
C THR A 90 -24.53 5.00 30.07
N LYS A 91 -24.55 3.72 30.40
CA LYS A 91 -24.22 3.21 31.76
C LYS A 91 -22.84 2.57 31.74
N CYS A 92 -22.10 2.76 32.85
CA CYS A 92 -20.84 2.10 33.07
C CYS A 92 -21.03 0.58 33.18
N PRO A 93 -20.28 -0.24 32.40
CA PRO A 93 -20.37 -1.69 32.47
C PRO A 93 -20.01 -2.26 33.85
N THR A 94 -19.13 -1.57 34.59
CA THR A 94 -18.64 -2.00 35.89
C THR A 94 -19.58 -1.60 37.04
N CYS A 95 -19.82 -0.30 37.24
CA CYS A 95 -20.60 0.17 38.40
C CYS A 95 -22.06 0.49 38.07
N ARG A 96 -22.47 0.41 36.82
CA ARG A 96 -23.82 0.75 36.29
C ARG A 96 -24.24 2.21 36.47
N GLY A 97 -23.37 3.06 36.99
CA GLY A 97 -23.57 4.50 37.10
C GLY A 97 -23.61 5.19 35.73
N LYS A 98 -23.85 6.50 35.74
CA LYS A 98 -23.79 7.32 34.51
C LYS A 98 -22.40 7.27 33.91
N ALA A 99 -22.32 7.16 32.58
CA ALA A 99 -21.08 7.16 31.84
C ALA A 99 -21.28 7.76 30.45
N ARG A 100 -20.20 8.15 29.82
CA ARG A 100 -20.21 8.70 28.45
C ARG A 100 -19.33 7.81 27.56
N ARG A 101 -19.81 7.45 26.35
CA ARG A 101 -18.97 6.79 25.35
C ARG A 101 -17.88 7.72 24.86
N GLU A 102 -16.75 7.12 24.53
CA GLU A 102 -15.71 7.83 23.77
C GLU A 102 -16.29 8.31 22.44
N THR A 103 -16.05 9.57 22.11
CA THR A 103 -16.58 10.21 20.89
C THR A 103 -15.56 10.32 19.76
N ASP A 104 -14.29 10.13 20.07
CA ASP A 104 -13.25 10.00 19.08
C ASP A 104 -13.33 8.65 18.36
N THR A 105 -12.90 8.62 17.12
CA THR A 105 -12.75 7.39 16.34
C THR A 105 -11.27 7.07 16.12
N MET A 106 -10.97 5.82 15.84
CA MET A 106 -9.62 5.39 15.52
C MET A 106 -9.16 5.99 14.19
N PRO A 107 -7.86 6.26 14.00
CA PRO A 107 -7.33 6.68 12.71
C PRO A 107 -7.41 5.56 11.67
N ASN A 108 -7.37 5.91 10.38
CA ASN A 108 -7.41 4.94 9.28
C ASN A 108 -6.34 3.83 9.41
N TRP A 109 -5.19 4.17 10.03
CA TRP A 109 -4.10 3.23 10.26
C TRP A 109 -4.44 2.13 11.28
N ALA A 110 -5.47 2.28 12.08
CA ALA A 110 -5.92 1.24 13.01
C ALA A 110 -6.45 0.03 12.23
N GLY A 111 -7.46 0.22 11.38
CA GLY A 111 -8.00 -0.84 10.54
C GLY A 111 -6.99 -1.38 9.52
N SER A 112 -6.24 -0.48 8.85
CA SER A 112 -5.25 -0.89 7.87
C SER A 112 -4.05 -1.66 8.46
N SER A 113 -3.81 -1.56 9.77
CA SER A 113 -2.67 -2.23 10.42
C SER A 113 -2.79 -3.75 10.45
N TRP A 114 -3.97 -4.31 10.28
CA TRP A 114 -4.20 -5.75 10.39
C TRP A 114 -5.04 -6.33 9.25
N TYR A 115 -5.41 -5.56 8.23
CA TYR A 115 -6.29 -5.98 7.14
C TYR A 115 -5.79 -7.25 6.43
N TYR A 116 -4.49 -7.40 6.23
CA TYR A 116 -3.88 -8.57 5.57
C TYR A 116 -4.12 -9.87 6.35
N LEU A 117 -4.21 -9.82 7.68
CA LEU A 117 -4.59 -10.96 8.50
C LEU A 117 -6.05 -11.35 8.27
N ARG A 118 -6.94 -10.35 8.13
CA ARG A 118 -8.35 -10.60 7.85
C ARG A 118 -8.57 -11.13 6.43
N TYR A 119 -7.73 -10.77 5.47
CA TYR A 119 -7.82 -11.24 4.09
C TYR A 119 -7.68 -12.74 3.94
N VAL A 120 -6.90 -13.40 4.80
CA VAL A 120 -6.69 -14.86 4.70
C VAL A 120 -7.92 -15.66 5.12
N ASP A 121 -8.85 -15.04 5.86
CA ASP A 121 -10.10 -15.68 6.29
C ASP A 121 -11.25 -14.65 6.48
N PRO A 122 -11.72 -14.01 5.39
CA PRO A 122 -12.63 -12.87 5.46
C PRO A 122 -14.04 -13.21 5.95
N LYS A 123 -14.43 -14.49 5.89
CA LYS A 123 -15.77 -14.95 6.29
C LYS A 123 -15.82 -15.50 7.72
N ASN A 124 -14.71 -15.54 8.44
CA ASN A 124 -14.66 -16.02 9.82
C ASN A 124 -15.51 -15.13 10.74
N LYS A 125 -16.43 -15.76 11.47
CA LYS A 125 -17.31 -15.07 12.42
C LYS A 125 -16.88 -15.26 13.87
N LYS A 126 -15.89 -16.12 14.13
CA LYS A 126 -15.45 -16.49 15.49
C LYS A 126 -14.15 -15.81 15.91
N ALA A 127 -13.28 -15.51 14.95
CA ALA A 127 -11.99 -14.88 15.15
C ALA A 127 -11.66 -13.93 14.00
N PHE A 128 -10.61 -13.12 14.13
CA PHE A 128 -10.14 -12.26 13.04
C PHE A 128 -9.61 -13.06 11.84
N ALA A 129 -9.07 -14.27 12.07
CA ALA A 129 -8.77 -15.30 11.08
C ALA A 129 -8.58 -16.66 11.78
N GLY A 130 -8.79 -17.75 11.06
CA GLY A 130 -8.51 -19.11 11.54
C GLY A 130 -7.01 -19.41 11.57
N ARG A 131 -6.56 -20.17 12.59
CA ARG A 131 -5.15 -20.50 12.79
C ARG A 131 -4.53 -21.18 11.57
N ALA A 132 -5.20 -22.17 10.99
CA ALA A 132 -4.71 -22.89 9.82
C ALA A 132 -4.49 -21.97 8.61
N SER A 133 -5.39 -20.98 8.39
CA SER A 133 -5.22 -19.99 7.33
C SER A 133 -4.03 -19.06 7.60
N LEU A 134 -3.86 -18.64 8.86
CA LEU A 134 -2.70 -17.83 9.23
C LEU A 134 -1.38 -18.58 9.05
N ASP A 135 -1.31 -19.85 9.46
CA ASP A 135 -0.10 -20.68 9.32
C ASP A 135 0.27 -20.92 7.84
N SER A 136 -0.72 -20.93 6.93
CA SER A 136 -0.49 -21.11 5.50
C SER A 136 -0.10 -19.84 4.75
N TRP A 137 -0.62 -18.67 5.18
CA TRP A 137 -0.51 -17.43 4.40
C TRP A 137 0.35 -16.35 5.05
N ILE A 138 0.77 -16.53 6.30
CA ILE A 138 1.59 -15.56 7.03
C ILE A 138 2.97 -16.18 7.33
N PRO A 139 4.05 -15.42 7.11
CA PRO A 139 4.14 -14.01 6.71
C PRO A 139 3.78 -13.79 5.23
N VAL A 140 3.36 -12.58 4.89
CA VAL A 140 3.12 -12.18 3.50
C VAL A 140 4.43 -12.25 2.71
N ASP A 141 4.44 -12.99 1.60
CA ASP A 141 5.66 -13.24 0.81
C ASP A 141 6.27 -11.97 0.25
N TRP A 142 5.45 -11.11 -0.30
CA TRP A 142 5.90 -9.88 -0.92
C TRP A 142 4.91 -8.73 -0.71
N TYR A 143 5.37 -7.68 -0.04
CA TYR A 143 4.58 -6.50 0.25
C TYR A 143 5.09 -5.30 -0.56
N ASN A 144 4.23 -4.80 -1.45
CA ASN A 144 4.57 -3.75 -2.39
C ASN A 144 3.76 -2.48 -2.10
N GLY A 145 4.40 -1.32 -2.09
CA GLY A 145 3.72 -0.07 -1.77
C GLY A 145 4.62 1.15 -1.80
N GLY A 146 4.01 2.33 -1.63
CA GLY A 146 4.74 3.60 -1.66
C GLY A 146 5.75 3.78 -0.53
N MET A 147 6.81 4.52 -0.80
CA MET A 147 7.89 4.81 0.15
C MET A 147 7.37 5.54 1.40
N GLU A 148 6.38 6.41 1.27
CA GLU A 148 5.76 7.17 2.35
C GLU A 148 5.17 6.30 3.46
N HIS A 149 4.74 5.09 3.12
CA HIS A 149 4.18 4.15 4.08
C HIS A 149 5.21 3.51 5.02
N THR A 150 6.51 3.71 4.78
CA THR A 150 7.57 3.21 5.66
C THR A 150 7.43 3.73 7.10
N THR A 151 7.04 4.98 7.26
CA THR A 151 6.85 5.65 8.56
C THR A 151 5.37 5.77 8.95
N LEU A 152 4.45 5.22 8.17
CA LEU A 152 3.01 5.25 8.38
C LEU A 152 2.47 3.82 8.53
N HIS A 153 1.78 3.33 7.50
CA HIS A 153 1.13 2.02 7.51
C HIS A 153 2.07 0.87 7.89
N LEU A 154 3.27 0.80 7.30
CA LEU A 154 4.20 -0.30 7.57
C LEU A 154 4.72 -0.30 9.00
N LEU A 155 4.95 0.88 9.58
CA LEU A 155 5.35 1.00 10.97
C LEU A 155 4.24 0.49 11.90
N TYR A 156 3.00 0.93 11.67
CA TYR A 156 1.86 0.57 12.51
C TYR A 156 1.45 -0.90 12.34
N SER A 157 1.44 -1.42 11.12
CA SER A 157 1.11 -2.82 10.87
C SER A 157 2.14 -3.77 11.47
N ARG A 158 3.43 -3.42 11.41
CA ARG A 158 4.50 -4.19 12.03
C ARG A 158 4.42 -4.15 13.56
N PHE A 159 4.13 -2.99 14.16
CA PHE A 159 3.90 -2.86 15.60
C PHE A 159 2.72 -3.73 16.05
N TRP A 160 1.59 -3.64 15.34
CA TRP A 160 0.38 -4.39 15.62
C TRP A 160 0.60 -5.90 15.49
N HIS A 161 1.31 -6.32 14.44
CA HIS A 161 1.66 -7.71 14.22
C HIS A 161 2.52 -8.30 15.34
N LYS A 162 3.54 -7.57 15.80
CA LYS A 162 4.39 -7.98 16.91
C LYS A 162 3.60 -8.12 18.22
N PHE A 163 2.69 -7.20 18.48
CA PHE A 163 1.78 -7.29 19.61
C PHE A 163 0.90 -8.56 19.54
N LEU A 164 0.35 -8.86 18.37
CA LEU A 164 -0.43 -10.09 18.17
C LEU A 164 0.44 -11.36 18.28
N PHE A 165 1.71 -11.28 17.87
CA PHE A 165 2.66 -12.37 18.06
C PHE A 165 2.95 -12.63 19.53
N ASP A 166 3.17 -11.59 20.34
CA ASP A 166 3.37 -11.71 21.78
C ASP A 166 2.16 -12.34 22.49
N LEU A 167 0.96 -12.17 21.94
CA LEU A 167 -0.27 -12.83 22.38
C LEU A 167 -0.47 -14.25 21.80
N GLY A 168 0.45 -14.76 20.96
CA GLY A 168 0.34 -16.08 20.31
C GLY A 168 -0.76 -16.16 19.23
N LEU A 169 -1.26 -15.02 18.73
CA LEU A 169 -2.38 -14.95 17.79
C LEU A 169 -1.95 -15.04 16.32
N VAL A 170 -0.69 -14.79 16.01
CA VAL A 170 -0.11 -14.93 14.67
C VAL A 170 1.13 -15.85 14.72
N PRO A 171 1.49 -16.53 13.60
CA PRO A 171 2.54 -17.54 13.61
C PRO A 171 3.96 -16.99 13.59
N THR A 172 4.16 -15.77 13.12
CA THR A 172 5.49 -15.20 12.87
C THR A 172 5.68 -13.86 13.55
N HIS A 173 6.93 -13.54 13.88
CA HIS A 173 7.29 -12.26 14.52
C HIS A 173 7.24 -11.07 13.55
N GLU A 174 7.51 -11.31 12.25
CA GLU A 174 7.47 -10.27 11.22
C GLU A 174 6.30 -10.54 10.24
N PRO A 175 5.58 -9.49 9.83
CA PRO A 175 4.42 -9.63 8.95
C PRO A 175 4.76 -9.90 7.48
N TYR A 176 5.93 -9.46 7.01
CA TYR A 176 6.31 -9.43 5.60
C TYR A 176 7.69 -10.03 5.39
N MET A 177 7.84 -10.94 4.40
CA MET A 177 9.12 -11.52 4.02
C MET A 177 9.96 -10.55 3.18
N LYS A 178 9.35 -9.95 2.18
CA LYS A 178 9.98 -9.02 1.24
C LYS A 178 9.13 -7.76 1.11
N ARG A 179 9.80 -6.61 1.10
CA ARG A 179 9.16 -5.33 0.82
C ARG A 179 9.85 -4.64 -0.33
N THR A 180 9.07 -4.11 -1.27
CA THR A 180 9.53 -3.20 -2.33
C THR A 180 8.77 -1.88 -2.26
N SER A 181 9.44 -0.80 -2.65
CA SER A 181 8.82 0.50 -2.84
C SER A 181 8.75 0.82 -4.32
N HIS A 182 7.60 1.28 -4.77
CA HIS A 182 7.49 1.89 -6.09
C HIS A 182 7.72 3.40 -6.02
N GLY A 183 8.10 3.99 -7.17
CA GLY A 183 8.13 5.43 -7.36
C GLY A 183 6.72 6.02 -7.49
N LEU A 184 6.65 7.33 -7.65
CA LEU A 184 5.41 8.06 -7.93
C LEU A 184 5.40 8.52 -9.39
N ILE A 185 4.26 8.42 -10.03
CA ILE A 185 4.01 9.12 -11.28
C ILE A 185 3.61 10.54 -10.94
N LEU A 186 4.42 11.48 -11.36
CA LEU A 186 4.25 12.90 -11.11
C LEU A 186 3.51 13.56 -12.29
N ALA A 187 2.89 14.70 -12.06
CA ALA A 187 2.35 15.52 -13.15
C ALA A 187 3.48 16.09 -14.02
N ALA A 188 3.14 16.67 -15.14
CA ALA A 188 4.07 17.39 -15.99
C ALA A 188 4.87 18.42 -15.15
N GLY A 189 6.18 18.50 -15.43
CA GLY A 189 7.09 19.33 -14.63
C GLY A 189 7.56 18.73 -13.31
N GLY A 190 7.27 17.44 -13.02
CA GLY A 190 7.77 16.74 -11.84
C GLY A 190 7.06 17.09 -10.54
N VAL A 191 5.87 17.67 -10.61
CA VAL A 191 5.07 18.05 -9.43
C VAL A 191 4.14 16.90 -9.02
N LYS A 192 3.96 16.69 -7.72
CA LYS A 192 3.03 15.66 -7.21
C LYS A 192 1.60 15.95 -7.67
N MET A 193 0.92 14.93 -8.21
CA MET A 193 -0.49 15.03 -8.59
C MET A 193 -1.37 15.25 -7.35
N SER A 194 -2.29 16.20 -7.43
CA SER A 194 -3.24 16.51 -6.36
C SER A 194 -4.56 17.02 -6.92
N LYS A 195 -5.67 16.55 -6.38
CA LYS A 195 -7.01 17.02 -6.75
C LYS A 195 -7.20 18.51 -6.47
N SER A 196 -6.59 19.03 -5.42
CA SER A 196 -6.67 20.45 -5.06
C SER A 196 -5.92 21.37 -6.03
N VAL A 197 -4.91 20.85 -6.72
CA VAL A 197 -4.13 21.57 -7.75
C VAL A 197 -4.73 21.38 -9.15
N GLY A 198 -5.58 20.38 -9.33
CA GLY A 198 -6.22 20.08 -10.62
C GLY A 198 -5.28 19.48 -11.69
N ASN A 199 -4.13 18.96 -11.27
CA ASN A 199 -3.10 18.38 -12.15
C ASN A 199 -3.11 16.85 -12.21
N VAL A 200 -4.23 16.22 -11.84
CA VAL A 200 -4.38 14.76 -11.81
C VAL A 200 -4.71 14.25 -13.22
N VAL A 201 -3.96 13.25 -13.69
CA VAL A 201 -4.30 12.49 -14.89
C VAL A 201 -5.28 11.39 -14.48
N ASN A 202 -6.44 11.33 -15.13
CA ASN A 202 -7.44 10.30 -14.88
C ASN A 202 -7.19 9.09 -15.79
N PRO A 203 -6.89 7.90 -15.22
CA PRO A 203 -6.67 6.68 -16.01
C PRO A 203 -7.84 6.33 -16.95
N ASP A 204 -9.09 6.56 -16.52
CA ASP A 204 -10.28 6.24 -17.31
C ASP A 204 -10.33 7.02 -18.65
N ASP A 205 -9.88 8.26 -18.64
CA ASP A 205 -9.86 9.09 -19.84
C ASP A 205 -8.78 8.60 -20.82
N ILE A 206 -7.62 8.18 -20.29
CA ILE A 206 -6.55 7.57 -21.07
C ILE A 206 -6.98 6.22 -21.65
N VAL A 207 -7.60 5.37 -20.85
CA VAL A 207 -8.11 4.06 -21.32
C VAL A 207 -9.13 4.24 -22.44
N LYS A 208 -10.03 5.22 -22.35
CA LYS A 208 -10.97 5.54 -23.44
C LYS A 208 -10.29 6.00 -24.72
N ALA A 209 -9.19 6.74 -24.59
CA ALA A 209 -8.49 7.32 -25.75
C ALA A 209 -7.58 6.31 -26.47
N VAL A 210 -6.82 5.49 -25.73
CA VAL A 210 -5.75 4.65 -26.30
C VAL A 210 -5.83 3.16 -25.91
N GLY A 211 -6.72 2.79 -25.00
CA GLY A 211 -6.89 1.42 -24.51
C GLY A 211 -6.07 1.13 -23.24
N ALA A 212 -6.54 0.14 -22.48
CA ALA A 212 -5.92 -0.23 -21.19
C ALA A 212 -4.50 -0.77 -21.35
N ASP A 213 -4.25 -1.58 -22.37
CA ASP A 213 -2.91 -2.15 -22.60
C ASP A 213 -1.89 -1.07 -22.93
N ALA A 214 -2.26 -0.02 -23.70
CA ALA A 214 -1.35 1.08 -23.98
C ALA A 214 -0.96 1.85 -22.71
N LEU A 215 -1.92 2.09 -21.81
CA LEU A 215 -1.66 2.70 -20.50
C LEU A 215 -0.74 1.82 -19.65
N ARG A 216 -1.03 0.52 -19.52
CA ARG A 216 -0.22 -0.44 -18.74
C ARG A 216 1.22 -0.50 -19.24
N VAL A 217 1.40 -0.67 -20.56
CA VAL A 217 2.73 -0.71 -21.17
C VAL A 217 3.47 0.61 -20.94
N TYR A 218 2.77 1.75 -21.06
CA TYR A 218 3.38 3.05 -20.84
C TYR A 218 3.86 3.22 -19.38
N GLU A 219 3.02 2.95 -18.39
CA GLU A 219 3.38 3.09 -16.97
C GLU A 219 4.57 2.19 -16.59
N MET A 220 4.64 0.98 -17.13
CA MET A 220 5.74 0.06 -16.91
C MET A 220 7.01 0.38 -17.70
N PHE A 221 6.89 1.13 -18.82
CA PHE A 221 8.01 1.47 -19.69
C PHE A 221 8.68 2.81 -19.37
N MET A 222 7.95 3.77 -18.80
CA MET A 222 8.41 5.15 -18.64
C MET A 222 9.66 5.32 -17.78
N GLY A 223 10.02 4.32 -16.96
CA GLY A 223 11.27 4.33 -16.20
C GLY A 223 11.39 3.22 -15.15
N PRO A 224 12.46 3.22 -14.33
CA PRO A 224 12.66 2.25 -13.26
C PRO A 224 11.52 2.28 -12.25
N PHE A 225 11.12 1.09 -11.78
CA PHE A 225 9.97 0.89 -10.91
C PHE A 225 10.03 1.68 -9.58
N ASP A 226 11.22 1.88 -9.04
CA ASP A 226 11.47 2.55 -7.76
C ASP A 226 11.70 4.06 -7.86
N GLN A 227 11.69 4.62 -9.07
CA GLN A 227 11.95 6.05 -9.30
C GLN A 227 10.67 6.85 -9.55
N HIS A 228 10.72 8.13 -9.17
CA HIS A 228 9.67 9.09 -9.50
C HIS A 228 9.85 9.57 -10.93
N ILE A 229 8.78 9.54 -11.71
CA ILE A 229 8.81 9.87 -13.14
C ILE A 229 7.66 10.82 -13.47
N ALA A 230 7.95 11.86 -14.24
CA ALA A 230 6.94 12.78 -14.72
C ALA A 230 6.11 12.15 -15.85
N TRP A 231 4.80 12.35 -15.79
CA TRP A 231 3.88 11.97 -16.85
C TRP A 231 4.18 12.78 -18.13
N ASP A 232 4.27 12.08 -19.26
CA ASP A 232 4.39 12.66 -20.61
C ASP A 232 3.33 12.07 -21.51
N GLU A 233 2.41 12.90 -21.98
CA GLU A 233 1.30 12.47 -22.84
C GLU A 233 1.79 11.97 -24.22
N ASN A 234 2.94 12.43 -24.69
CA ASN A 234 3.49 11.99 -25.99
C ASN A 234 4.03 10.55 -25.92
N GLY A 235 4.51 10.12 -24.76
CA GLY A 235 5.07 8.78 -24.57
C GLY A 235 4.07 7.66 -24.79
N ILE A 236 2.79 7.89 -24.43
CA ILE A 236 1.75 6.86 -24.53
C ILE A 236 1.38 6.53 -25.99
N VAL A 237 1.52 7.47 -26.90
CA VAL A 237 1.30 7.25 -28.35
C VAL A 237 2.31 6.24 -28.90
N GLY A 238 3.54 6.27 -28.39
CA GLY A 238 4.60 5.31 -28.74
C GLY A 238 4.24 3.88 -28.34
N THR A 239 3.68 3.69 -27.13
CA THR A 239 3.27 2.36 -26.64
C THR A 239 2.08 1.81 -27.42
N ARG A 240 1.11 2.64 -27.79
CA ARG A 240 0.00 2.24 -28.67
C ARG A 240 0.52 1.73 -30.03
N ARG A 241 1.44 2.46 -30.67
CA ARG A 241 2.07 2.02 -31.91
C ARG A 241 2.83 0.71 -31.76
N PHE A 242 3.49 0.48 -30.63
CA PHE A 242 4.16 -0.77 -30.33
C PHE A 242 3.18 -1.94 -30.26
N ILE A 243 2.05 -1.79 -29.58
CA ILE A 243 0.99 -2.80 -29.53
C ILE A 243 0.44 -3.11 -30.91
N GLU A 244 0.23 -2.09 -31.75
CA GLU A 244 -0.22 -2.26 -33.13
C GLU A 244 0.80 -3.02 -33.97
N LYS A 245 2.11 -2.84 -33.76
CA LYS A 245 3.15 -3.65 -34.40
C LYS A 245 3.08 -5.11 -33.98
N VAL A 246 2.94 -5.39 -32.68
CA VAL A 246 2.77 -6.78 -32.19
C VAL A 246 1.56 -7.43 -32.86
N TRP A 247 0.43 -6.72 -32.95
CA TRP A 247 -0.77 -7.20 -33.61
C TRP A 247 -0.56 -7.50 -35.09
N LYS A 248 0.12 -6.62 -35.84
CA LYS A 248 0.40 -6.79 -37.26
C LYS A 248 1.35 -7.95 -37.57
N LEU A 249 2.22 -8.35 -36.63
CA LEU A 249 3.10 -9.49 -36.86
C LEU A 249 2.35 -10.79 -37.16
N LYS A 250 1.10 -10.96 -36.72
CA LYS A 250 0.26 -12.12 -37.04
C LYS A 250 0.10 -12.34 -38.55
N GLU A 251 0.16 -11.29 -39.36
CA GLU A 251 0.05 -11.36 -40.84
C GLU A 251 1.28 -12.02 -41.49
N LYS A 252 2.40 -12.10 -40.77
CA LYS A 252 3.64 -12.75 -41.20
C LYS A 252 3.84 -14.14 -40.62
N VAL A 253 2.92 -14.62 -39.79
CA VAL A 253 3.05 -15.91 -39.07
C VAL A 253 2.87 -17.04 -40.07
N ILE A 254 3.83 -17.97 -40.08
CA ILE A 254 3.78 -19.23 -40.83
C ILE A 254 3.96 -20.41 -39.86
N ALA A 255 3.50 -21.60 -40.23
CA ALA A 255 3.74 -22.81 -39.45
C ALA A 255 5.25 -23.02 -39.26
N GLY A 256 5.65 -23.30 -38.01
CA GLY A 256 7.04 -23.56 -37.65
C GLY A 256 7.19 -23.64 -36.12
N ASP A 257 7.99 -24.59 -35.67
CA ASP A 257 8.21 -24.89 -34.25
C ASP A 257 9.55 -24.33 -33.73
N GLU A 258 10.31 -23.65 -34.59
CA GLU A 258 11.61 -23.09 -34.21
C GLU A 258 11.39 -21.79 -33.40
N VAL A 259 12.05 -21.72 -32.24
CA VAL A 259 12.11 -20.50 -31.40
C VAL A 259 13.47 -19.86 -31.57
N THR A 260 13.50 -18.63 -32.09
CA THR A 260 14.74 -17.87 -32.34
C THR A 260 15.01 -16.79 -31.31
N ILE A 261 13.98 -16.36 -30.55
CA ILE A 261 14.04 -15.24 -29.62
C ILE A 261 14.54 -15.60 -28.20
N HIS A 262 15.42 -16.61 -28.06
CA HIS A 262 15.92 -17.08 -26.75
C HIS A 262 16.55 -16.01 -25.89
N LYS A 263 17.28 -15.04 -26.47
CA LYS A 263 17.85 -13.91 -25.72
C LYS A 263 16.77 -13.03 -25.10
N THR A 264 15.67 -12.83 -25.83
CA THR A 264 14.52 -12.07 -25.34
C THR A 264 13.81 -12.80 -24.22
N ILE A 265 13.60 -14.12 -24.32
CA ILE A 265 13.04 -14.96 -23.25
C ILE A 265 13.84 -14.76 -21.96
N LYS A 266 15.14 -14.98 -22.03
CA LYS A 266 16.03 -14.83 -20.86
C LYS A 266 15.94 -13.42 -20.28
N LYS A 267 16.11 -12.40 -21.10
CA LYS A 267 16.14 -11.01 -20.67
C LYS A 267 14.83 -10.56 -20.02
N VAL A 268 13.69 -10.86 -20.64
CA VAL A 268 12.37 -10.49 -20.12
C VAL A 268 12.05 -11.20 -18.82
N SER A 269 12.36 -12.51 -18.73
CA SER A 269 12.13 -13.29 -17.49
C SER A 269 12.95 -12.74 -16.32
N GLU A 270 14.25 -12.54 -16.52
CA GLU A 270 15.13 -11.97 -15.49
C GLU A 270 14.70 -10.55 -15.06
N ASP A 271 14.25 -9.74 -16.01
CA ASP A 271 13.82 -8.37 -15.73
C ASP A 271 12.49 -8.32 -14.96
N ILE A 272 11.54 -9.21 -15.27
CA ILE A 272 10.27 -9.32 -14.53
C ILE A 272 10.54 -9.73 -13.07
N GLU A 273 11.37 -10.74 -12.83
CA GLU A 273 11.73 -11.20 -11.49
C GLU A 273 12.38 -10.09 -10.64
N ASN A 274 13.12 -9.20 -11.30
CA ASN A 274 13.82 -8.07 -10.67
C ASN A 274 13.04 -6.75 -10.72
N MET A 275 11.77 -6.74 -11.12
CA MET A 275 10.94 -5.54 -11.24
C MET A 275 11.50 -4.48 -12.21
N LYS A 276 12.27 -4.91 -13.22
CA LYS A 276 12.85 -4.05 -14.26
C LYS A 276 11.96 -4.00 -15.50
N PHE A 277 10.71 -3.64 -15.32
CA PHE A 277 9.70 -3.68 -16.37
C PHE A 277 10.03 -2.84 -17.58
N ASN A 278 10.66 -1.69 -17.39
CA ASN A 278 11.08 -0.79 -18.46
C ASN A 278 12.10 -1.44 -19.41
N THR A 279 13.05 -2.20 -18.88
CA THR A 279 14.03 -2.91 -19.71
C THR A 279 13.46 -4.19 -20.32
N ALA A 280 12.51 -4.85 -19.66
CA ALA A 280 11.76 -5.96 -20.24
C ALA A 280 10.98 -5.52 -21.48
N ILE A 281 10.24 -4.41 -21.39
CA ILE A 281 9.49 -3.84 -22.53
C ILE A 281 10.44 -3.40 -23.64
N SER A 282 11.59 -2.80 -23.31
CA SER A 282 12.62 -2.46 -24.29
C SER A 282 13.12 -3.69 -25.06
N ALA A 283 13.34 -4.81 -24.36
CA ALA A 283 13.76 -6.07 -24.99
C ALA A 283 12.67 -6.63 -25.92
N LEU A 284 11.40 -6.54 -25.53
CA LEU A 284 10.27 -6.90 -26.37
C LEU A 284 10.17 -6.00 -27.63
N MET A 285 10.39 -4.70 -27.47
CA MET A 285 10.42 -3.77 -28.62
C MET A 285 11.52 -4.10 -29.61
N ILE A 286 12.71 -4.49 -29.12
CA ILE A 286 13.84 -4.91 -29.95
C ILE A 286 13.46 -6.19 -30.72
N ALA A 287 12.93 -7.20 -30.03
CA ALA A 287 12.51 -8.45 -30.66
C ALA A 287 11.45 -8.24 -31.73
N VAL A 288 10.42 -7.43 -31.45
CA VAL A 288 9.37 -7.10 -32.43
C VAL A 288 9.95 -6.40 -33.65
N ASN A 289 10.89 -5.46 -33.49
CA ASN A 289 11.52 -4.77 -34.61
C ASN A 289 12.42 -5.72 -35.46
N GLU A 290 13.02 -6.75 -34.82
CA GLU A 290 13.78 -7.78 -35.55
C GLU A 290 12.84 -8.71 -36.32
N LEU A 291 11.78 -9.20 -35.70
CA LEU A 291 10.77 -10.03 -36.36
C LEU A 291 10.03 -9.29 -37.49
N GLU A 292 9.80 -7.99 -37.32
CA GLU A 292 9.17 -7.17 -38.35
C GLU A 292 10.02 -7.07 -39.64
N LYS A 293 11.35 -7.14 -39.54
CA LYS A 293 12.27 -7.15 -40.67
C LYS A 293 12.32 -8.49 -41.40
N SER A 294 11.97 -9.58 -40.74
CA SER A 294 11.94 -10.92 -41.31
C SER A 294 10.83 -11.04 -42.36
N ALA A 295 11.04 -11.85 -43.37
CA ALA A 295 10.02 -12.13 -44.40
C ALA A 295 8.82 -12.88 -43.79
N SER A 296 9.09 -13.77 -42.83
CA SER A 296 8.09 -14.54 -42.07
C SER A 296 8.52 -14.72 -40.63
N VAL A 297 7.57 -15.05 -39.77
CA VAL A 297 7.75 -15.32 -38.32
C VAL A 297 7.20 -16.70 -38.03
N SER A 298 7.95 -17.55 -37.31
CA SER A 298 7.44 -18.87 -36.91
C SER A 298 6.27 -18.72 -35.94
N GLN A 299 5.32 -19.65 -35.97
CA GLN A 299 4.22 -19.68 -35.01
C GLN A 299 4.76 -19.83 -33.59
N ALA A 300 5.85 -20.55 -33.37
CA ALA A 300 6.49 -20.71 -32.08
C ALA A 300 7.05 -19.37 -31.56
N ASP A 301 7.79 -18.60 -32.36
CA ASP A 301 8.30 -17.28 -31.98
C ASP A 301 7.17 -16.30 -31.62
N TYR A 302 6.11 -16.26 -32.44
CA TYR A 302 4.98 -15.38 -32.18
C TYR A 302 4.24 -15.76 -30.88
N SER A 303 4.00 -17.06 -30.66
CA SER A 303 3.36 -17.55 -29.44
C SER A 303 4.18 -17.21 -28.18
N VAL A 304 5.50 -17.42 -28.24
CA VAL A 304 6.40 -17.07 -27.13
C VAL A 304 6.44 -15.56 -26.90
N LEU A 305 6.47 -14.75 -27.97
CA LEU A 305 6.40 -13.30 -27.87
C LEU A 305 5.13 -12.85 -27.14
N LEU A 306 3.97 -13.40 -27.47
CA LEU A 306 2.70 -13.08 -26.82
C LEU A 306 2.72 -13.49 -25.35
N GLN A 307 3.26 -14.69 -25.01
CA GLN A 307 3.39 -15.12 -23.61
C GLN A 307 4.28 -14.19 -22.78
N LEU A 308 5.39 -13.72 -23.34
CA LEU A 308 6.28 -12.76 -22.70
C LEU A 308 5.64 -11.37 -22.56
N PHE A 309 4.76 -11.00 -23.48
CA PHE A 309 4.09 -9.70 -23.49
C PHE A 309 2.80 -9.67 -22.67
N ALA A 310 2.15 -10.81 -22.44
CA ALA A 310 0.88 -10.92 -21.72
C ALA A 310 0.86 -10.25 -20.33
N PRO A 311 1.92 -10.31 -19.49
CA PRO A 311 1.94 -9.59 -18.23
C PRO A 311 1.80 -8.07 -18.36
N PHE A 312 2.21 -7.50 -19.48
CA PHE A 312 2.19 -6.07 -19.76
C PHE A 312 0.92 -5.65 -20.50
N ALA A 313 0.47 -6.43 -21.48
CA ALA A 313 -0.64 -6.14 -22.38
C ALA A 313 -1.57 -7.35 -22.54
N PRO A 314 -2.31 -7.72 -21.48
CA PRO A 314 -3.09 -8.98 -21.46
C PRO A 314 -4.19 -9.03 -22.54
N HIS A 315 -4.87 -7.91 -22.83
CA HIS A 315 -6.03 -7.94 -23.73
C HIS A 315 -5.60 -8.24 -25.17
N VAL A 316 -4.58 -7.57 -25.68
CA VAL A 316 -4.09 -7.82 -27.05
C VAL A 316 -3.49 -9.23 -27.22
N CYS A 317 -2.94 -9.79 -26.15
CA CYS A 317 -2.34 -11.12 -26.20
C CYS A 317 -3.39 -12.25 -26.14
N GLU A 318 -4.53 -12.01 -25.49
CA GLU A 318 -5.65 -12.95 -25.47
C GLU A 318 -6.43 -12.97 -26.79
N GLU A 319 -6.63 -11.81 -27.46
CA GLU A 319 -7.26 -11.72 -28.79
C GLU A 319 -6.40 -12.33 -29.91
#